data_6e1c9ac2d167cbd2f94d87dab65c9f16
#
_entry.id   6e1c9ac2d167cbd2f94d87dab65c9f16
#
_cell.length_a   1.000
_cell.length_b   1.000
_cell.length_c   1.000
_cell.angle_alpha   90.00
_cell.angle_beta   90.00
_cell.angle_gamma   90.00
#
_symmetry.space_group_name_H-M   'P 1'
#
loop_
_entity.id
_entity.type
_entity.pdbx_description
1 polymer ?
#
loop_
_entity_poly.entity_id
_entity_poly.type
_entity_poly.pdbx_seq_one_letter_code
_entity_poly.pdbx_strand_id
1 'polypeptide(L)'
;MYGMGNGADKIIEVLDALGIEVADFFASDGFVRGHSFHGKKVLSFSEIKGKYEKFIVLLAFGSSLPDVMARFYGIAEETELYAPDGPVCGGELFDAAFYLENKEKVDRVRDLLADEKSKEIYDDLISYKLSGDISYLRHADTEKDEALKEILSGGYTAYADLGAYNGDTLRESLAYYPTIRRITAFEPSAKTFAKLTAYTDTVEGVEIHACPLCAWNKTETVILTDGAGRNTTIGGTSVGKTKNGAKVRTSECDALDNQNDYTGEKLLIKYDVEGAEYEALQGSLRTIRANETEMIVSLYHKSGDLFSLPLMIHEIMPDHKLYLRKHPYVPAWDINLYVCL
;
A
#
# COMPACT_ATOMS: atom_id res chain seq x y z
N MET A 1 3.13 -15.59 18.54
CA MET A 1 2.66 -14.66 17.48
C MET A 1 1.94 -13.49 18.12
N TYR A 2 2.24 -12.27 17.71
CA TYR A 2 1.58 -11.06 18.21
C TYR A 2 0.49 -10.61 17.25
N GLY A 3 -0.75 -10.77 17.64
CA GLY A 3 -1.94 -10.50 16.85
C GLY A 3 -2.67 -11.77 16.40
N MET A 4 -3.86 -11.56 15.84
CA MET A 4 -4.82 -12.60 15.45
C MET A 4 -5.58 -12.14 14.21
N GLY A 5 -6.17 -13.09 13.48
CA GLY A 5 -6.94 -12.80 12.27
C GLY A 5 -6.16 -13.06 10.98
N ASN A 6 -6.57 -12.44 9.89
CA ASN A 6 -6.08 -12.80 8.54
C ASN A 6 -4.55 -12.70 8.38
N GLY A 7 -3.90 -11.74 9.01
CA GLY A 7 -2.44 -11.63 8.97
C GLY A 7 -1.77 -12.82 9.68
N ALA A 8 -2.28 -13.24 10.83
CA ALA A 8 -1.79 -14.42 11.53
C ALA A 8 -2.05 -15.69 10.72
N ASP A 9 -3.22 -15.83 10.10
CA ASP A 9 -3.56 -17.00 9.27
C ASP A 9 -2.59 -17.14 8.09
N LYS A 10 -2.26 -16.04 7.40
CA LYS A 10 -1.28 -16.04 6.30
C LYS A 10 0.12 -16.46 6.75
N ILE A 11 0.58 -15.94 7.90
CA ILE A 11 1.88 -16.29 8.45
C ILE A 11 1.90 -17.77 8.88
N ILE A 12 0.84 -18.26 9.52
CA ILE A 12 0.72 -19.67 9.93
C ILE A 12 0.80 -20.58 8.71
N GLU A 13 0.11 -20.26 7.61
CA GLU A 13 0.16 -21.07 6.38
C GLU A 13 1.59 -21.25 5.86
N VAL A 14 2.41 -20.19 5.90
CA VAL A 14 3.82 -20.26 5.50
C VAL A 14 4.64 -21.09 6.51
N LEU A 15 4.43 -20.87 7.80
CA LEU A 15 5.15 -21.59 8.86
C LEU A 15 4.83 -23.09 8.85
N ASP A 16 3.55 -23.46 8.63
CA ASP A 16 3.11 -24.85 8.53
C ASP A 16 3.79 -25.56 7.34
N ALA A 17 3.92 -24.86 6.19
CA ALA A 17 4.64 -25.40 5.03
C ALA A 17 6.13 -25.65 5.32
N LEU A 18 6.71 -24.92 6.26
CA LEU A 18 8.09 -25.07 6.72
C LEU A 18 8.22 -26.04 7.93
N GLY A 19 7.11 -26.59 8.44
CA GLY A 19 7.09 -27.46 9.61
C GLY A 19 7.36 -26.72 10.93
N ILE A 20 7.09 -25.41 10.99
CA ILE A 20 7.30 -24.56 12.17
C ILE A 20 5.96 -24.31 12.88
N GLU A 21 5.84 -24.74 14.13
CA GLU A 21 4.63 -24.52 14.94
C GLU A 21 4.70 -23.19 15.69
N VAL A 22 3.58 -22.44 15.68
CA VAL A 22 3.38 -21.28 16.54
C VAL A 22 3.12 -21.73 17.98
N ALA A 23 4.02 -21.41 18.89
CA ALA A 23 3.93 -21.82 20.29
C ALA A 23 2.68 -21.23 20.98
N ASP A 24 2.48 -19.92 20.90
CA ASP A 24 1.33 -19.21 21.48
C ASP A 24 0.96 -17.94 20.68
N PHE A 25 -0.26 -17.45 20.99
CA PHE A 25 -0.77 -16.17 20.49
C PHE A 25 -0.92 -15.19 21.63
N PHE A 26 -0.59 -13.92 21.39
CA PHE A 26 -0.80 -12.88 22.38
C PHE A 26 -1.31 -11.56 21.79
N ALA A 27 -1.91 -10.75 22.63
CA ALA A 27 -2.31 -9.38 22.38
C ALA A 27 -1.59 -8.45 23.37
N SER A 28 -1.60 -7.15 23.09
CA SER A 28 -1.16 -6.14 24.07
C SER A 28 -1.94 -6.27 25.38
N ASP A 29 -1.29 -6.02 26.51
CA ASP A 29 -1.82 -6.30 27.84
C ASP A 29 -3.23 -5.72 28.09
N GLY A 30 -3.53 -4.53 27.58
CA GLY A 30 -4.87 -3.93 27.67
C GLY A 30 -5.92 -4.47 26.70
N PHE A 31 -5.57 -5.41 25.81
CA PHE A 31 -6.44 -5.92 24.75
C PHE A 31 -6.75 -7.41 24.82
N VAL A 32 -6.32 -8.07 25.88
CA VAL A 32 -6.64 -9.49 26.14
C VAL A 32 -8.09 -9.60 26.57
N ARG A 33 -8.91 -10.29 25.74
CA ARG A 33 -10.38 -10.43 25.96
C ARG A 33 -10.82 -11.83 26.34
N GLY A 34 -9.88 -12.71 26.72
CA GLY A 34 -10.19 -14.08 27.17
C GLY A 34 -10.66 -15.06 26.08
N HIS A 35 -10.49 -14.71 24.80
CA HIS A 35 -10.84 -15.59 23.69
C HIS A 35 -9.67 -16.49 23.27
N SER A 36 -9.97 -17.47 22.43
CA SER A 36 -8.98 -18.39 21.85
C SER A 36 -8.82 -18.14 20.36
N PHE A 37 -7.62 -18.44 19.81
CA PHE A 37 -7.30 -18.40 18.40
C PHE A 37 -6.53 -19.68 18.04
N HIS A 38 -6.90 -20.36 16.96
CA HIS A 38 -6.36 -21.70 16.59
C HIS A 38 -6.29 -22.70 17.76
N GLY A 39 -7.34 -22.73 18.61
CA GLY A 39 -7.44 -23.65 19.75
C GLY A 39 -6.57 -23.31 20.97
N LYS A 40 -5.73 -22.27 20.89
CA LYS A 40 -4.88 -21.78 22.00
C LYS A 40 -5.50 -20.53 22.62
N LYS A 41 -5.41 -20.40 23.97
CA LYS A 41 -5.82 -19.17 24.69
C LYS A 41 -4.91 -18.03 24.27
N VAL A 42 -5.50 -16.87 23.99
CA VAL A 42 -4.73 -15.64 23.73
C VAL A 42 -4.22 -15.08 25.06
N LEU A 43 -2.92 -14.90 25.14
CA LEU A 43 -2.21 -14.45 26.33
C LEU A 43 -1.93 -12.94 26.26
N SER A 44 -1.51 -12.33 27.36
CA SER A 44 -0.87 -11.02 27.37
C SER A 44 0.63 -11.14 27.08
N PHE A 45 1.29 -10.03 26.73
CA PHE A 45 2.74 -10.05 26.56
C PHE A 45 3.46 -10.38 27.89
N SER A 46 2.92 -9.89 29.02
CA SER A 46 3.43 -10.22 30.36
C SER A 46 3.33 -11.72 30.68
N GLU A 47 2.22 -12.39 30.30
CA GLU A 47 2.06 -13.85 30.45
C GLU A 47 3.08 -14.62 29.57
N ILE A 48 3.35 -14.15 28.33
CA ILE A 48 4.36 -14.75 27.45
C ILE A 48 5.77 -14.67 28.08
N LYS A 49 6.17 -13.51 28.60
CA LYS A 49 7.46 -13.31 29.27
C LYS A 49 7.60 -14.18 30.52
N GLY A 50 6.51 -14.43 31.22
CA GLY A 50 6.50 -15.32 32.38
C GLY A 50 6.56 -16.82 32.01
N LYS A 51 6.12 -17.18 30.80
CA LYS A 51 6.06 -18.55 30.29
C LYS A 51 7.34 -19.01 29.60
N TYR A 52 8.01 -18.11 28.89
CA TYR A 52 9.17 -18.43 28.05
C TYR A 52 10.39 -17.59 28.43
N GLU A 53 11.52 -18.22 28.63
CA GLU A 53 12.80 -17.54 28.90
C GLU A 53 13.38 -16.92 27.62
N LYS A 54 13.23 -17.60 26.48
CA LYS A 54 13.64 -17.13 25.16
C LYS A 54 12.54 -17.42 24.14
N PHE A 55 12.20 -16.47 23.32
CA PHE A 55 11.21 -16.60 22.26
C PHE A 55 11.38 -15.53 21.19
N ILE A 56 10.89 -15.81 20.01
CA ILE A 56 10.80 -14.88 18.89
C ILE A 56 9.35 -14.43 18.74
N VAL A 57 9.12 -13.16 18.48
CA VAL A 57 7.81 -12.60 18.20
C VAL A 57 7.65 -12.40 16.71
N LEU A 58 6.58 -12.95 16.13
CA LEU A 58 6.13 -12.64 14.80
C LEU A 58 4.91 -11.72 14.88
N LEU A 59 5.04 -10.51 14.32
CA LEU A 59 3.97 -9.51 14.27
C LEU A 59 3.01 -9.85 13.13
N ALA A 60 1.73 -10.00 13.45
CA ALA A 60 0.72 -10.48 12.51
C ALA A 60 -0.38 -9.45 12.16
N PHE A 61 -0.16 -8.19 12.43
CA PHE A 61 -1.07 -7.10 12.05
C PHE A 61 -0.29 -5.81 11.81
N GLY A 62 -0.84 -4.93 10.99
CA GLY A 62 -0.22 -3.67 10.63
C GLY A 62 -0.83 -2.47 11.37
N SER A 63 -0.04 -1.41 11.52
CA SER A 63 -0.49 -0.13 12.06
C SER A 63 0.42 1.02 11.66
N SER A 64 -0.18 2.21 11.49
CA SER A 64 0.50 3.50 11.43
C SER A 64 0.23 4.34 12.69
N LEU A 65 -0.56 3.84 13.65
CA LEU A 65 -0.86 4.57 14.87
C LEU A 65 0.39 4.69 15.76
N PRO A 66 0.82 5.91 16.14
CA PRO A 66 2.07 6.11 16.89
C PRO A 66 2.18 5.27 18.16
N ASP A 67 1.10 5.21 18.96
CA ASP A 67 1.08 4.41 20.19
C ASP A 67 1.20 2.90 19.94
N VAL A 68 0.72 2.39 18.80
CA VAL A 68 0.82 0.98 18.44
C VAL A 68 2.22 0.68 17.92
N MET A 69 2.77 1.55 17.08
CA MET A 69 4.14 1.43 16.59
C MET A 69 5.17 1.51 17.73
N ALA A 70 4.98 2.43 18.68
CA ALA A 70 5.82 2.50 19.88
C ALA A 70 5.83 1.19 20.68
N ARG A 71 4.69 0.47 20.75
CA ARG A 71 4.65 -0.87 21.36
C ARG A 71 5.40 -1.92 20.57
N PHE A 72 5.33 -1.90 19.23
CA PHE A 72 6.11 -2.82 18.41
C PHE A 72 7.61 -2.64 18.66
N TYR A 73 8.09 -1.42 18.63
CA TYR A 73 9.50 -1.11 18.90
C TYR A 73 9.89 -1.41 20.36
N GLY A 74 9.00 -1.14 21.33
CA GLY A 74 9.24 -1.49 22.73
C GLY A 74 9.37 -3.00 22.95
N ILE A 75 8.57 -3.83 22.29
CA ILE A 75 8.72 -5.28 22.32
C ILE A 75 10.02 -5.71 21.65
N ALA A 76 10.39 -5.07 20.52
CA ALA A 76 11.63 -5.37 19.80
C ALA A 76 12.90 -5.02 20.62
N GLU A 77 12.81 -4.09 21.57
CA GLU A 77 13.90 -3.79 22.52
C GLU A 77 14.05 -4.87 23.61
N GLU A 78 12.97 -5.60 23.91
CA GLU A 78 12.97 -6.65 24.96
C GLU A 78 13.24 -8.06 24.41
N THR A 79 12.91 -8.33 23.15
CA THR A 79 13.04 -9.64 22.52
C THR A 79 13.16 -9.53 21.00
N GLU A 80 13.58 -10.60 20.33
CA GLU A 80 13.58 -10.65 18.87
C GLU A 80 12.15 -10.53 18.32
N LEU A 81 11.89 -9.47 17.54
CA LEU A 81 10.61 -9.24 16.89
C LEU A 81 10.81 -9.05 15.38
N TYR A 82 10.04 -9.80 14.62
CA TYR A 82 9.99 -9.71 13.17
C TYR A 82 8.56 -9.45 12.70
N ALA A 83 8.39 -8.62 11.67
CA ALA A 83 7.14 -8.48 10.94
C ALA A 83 7.31 -9.15 9.57
N PRO A 84 6.87 -10.40 9.40
CA PRO A 84 7.00 -11.09 8.11
C PRO A 84 6.32 -10.28 7.01
N ASP A 85 7.05 -9.98 5.94
CA ASP A 85 6.50 -9.30 4.77
C ASP A 85 5.75 -10.29 3.89
N GLY A 86 4.58 -9.91 3.45
CA GLY A 86 3.78 -10.68 2.51
C GLY A 86 3.02 -9.74 1.58
N PRO A 87 2.84 -10.11 0.32
CA PRO A 87 2.13 -9.27 -0.63
C PRO A 87 0.70 -9.01 -0.15
N VAL A 88 0.26 -7.77 -0.27
CA VAL A 88 -1.11 -7.37 0.09
C VAL A 88 -2.10 -8.04 -0.83
N CYS A 89 -1.80 -8.06 -2.12
CA CYS A 89 -2.68 -8.45 -3.22
C CYS A 89 -2.18 -9.68 -3.99
N GLY A 90 -1.88 -10.76 -3.31
CA GLY A 90 -1.45 -12.01 -3.97
C GLY A 90 -0.08 -11.89 -4.64
N GLY A 91 0.36 -12.96 -5.29
CA GLY A 91 1.66 -13.02 -5.94
C GLY A 91 2.70 -13.77 -5.10
N GLU A 92 3.96 -13.65 -5.51
CA GLU A 92 5.10 -14.32 -4.89
C GLU A 92 5.57 -13.58 -3.63
N LEU A 93 6.14 -14.32 -2.69
CA LEU A 93 6.83 -13.71 -1.53
C LEU A 93 8.12 -13.04 -1.99
N PHE A 94 8.51 -11.96 -1.35
CA PHE A 94 9.81 -11.34 -1.56
C PHE A 94 10.86 -12.08 -0.72
N ASP A 95 11.23 -13.27 -1.15
CA ASP A 95 12.26 -14.08 -0.52
C ASP A 95 13.63 -13.93 -1.23
N ALA A 96 14.64 -14.63 -0.73
CA ALA A 96 15.98 -14.58 -1.29
C ALA A 96 16.04 -15.08 -2.75
N ALA A 97 15.22 -16.06 -3.14
CA ALA A 97 15.17 -16.58 -4.50
C ALA A 97 14.57 -15.53 -5.45
N PHE A 98 13.43 -14.96 -5.07
CA PHE A 98 12.78 -13.88 -5.81
C PHE A 98 13.69 -12.64 -5.96
N TYR A 99 14.38 -12.25 -4.88
CA TYR A 99 15.35 -11.15 -4.93
C TYR A 99 16.50 -11.45 -5.92
N LEU A 100 17.11 -12.63 -5.85
CA LEU A 100 18.23 -13.00 -6.72
C LEU A 100 17.81 -13.06 -8.20
N GLU A 101 16.62 -13.56 -8.50
CA GLU A 101 16.07 -13.58 -9.85
C GLU A 101 15.83 -12.17 -10.43
N ASN A 102 15.44 -11.22 -9.59
CA ASN A 102 15.15 -9.85 -10.00
C ASN A 102 16.25 -8.82 -9.66
N LYS A 103 17.41 -9.28 -9.20
CA LYS A 103 18.48 -8.40 -8.70
C LYS A 103 18.89 -7.30 -9.67
N GLU A 104 19.02 -7.60 -10.96
CA GLU A 104 19.37 -6.60 -11.98
C GLU A 104 18.31 -5.48 -12.08
N LYS A 105 17.03 -5.81 -11.94
CA LYS A 105 15.94 -4.82 -11.93
C LYS A 105 15.97 -3.98 -10.65
N VAL A 106 16.22 -4.62 -9.51
CA VAL A 106 16.34 -3.95 -8.21
C VAL A 106 17.51 -2.96 -8.24
N ASP A 107 18.70 -3.42 -8.68
CA ASP A 107 19.88 -2.55 -8.80
C ASP A 107 19.63 -1.37 -9.76
N ARG A 108 18.99 -1.64 -10.90
CA ARG A 108 18.63 -0.58 -11.86
C ARG A 108 17.69 0.47 -11.30
N VAL A 109 16.66 0.06 -10.54
CA VAL A 109 15.76 1.02 -9.87
C VAL A 109 16.53 1.88 -8.88
N ARG A 110 17.39 1.26 -8.05
CA ARG A 110 18.22 1.99 -7.11
C ARG A 110 19.04 3.09 -7.79
N ASP A 111 19.63 2.77 -8.95
CA ASP A 111 20.42 3.75 -9.74
C ASP A 111 19.58 4.88 -10.35
N LEU A 112 18.29 4.63 -10.61
CA LEU A 112 17.33 5.61 -11.14
C LEU A 112 16.81 6.59 -10.08
N LEU A 113 16.93 6.24 -8.78
CA LEU A 113 16.44 7.10 -7.70
C LEU A 113 17.24 8.40 -7.61
N ALA A 114 16.52 9.51 -7.49
CA ALA A 114 17.05 10.86 -7.68
C ALA A 114 17.93 11.36 -6.55
N ASP A 115 17.73 10.89 -5.32
CA ASP A 115 18.49 11.34 -4.15
C ASP A 115 19.01 10.16 -3.29
N GLU A 116 20.05 10.42 -2.51
CA GLU A 116 20.64 9.39 -1.63
C GLU A 116 19.64 8.89 -0.59
N LYS A 117 18.76 9.76 -0.09
CA LYS A 117 17.71 9.36 0.86
C LYS A 117 16.78 8.30 0.28
N SER A 118 16.37 8.44 -0.98
CA SER A 118 15.58 7.42 -1.69
C SER A 118 16.32 6.10 -1.84
N LYS A 119 17.64 6.14 -2.09
CA LYS A 119 18.47 4.94 -2.21
C LYS A 119 18.64 4.22 -0.88
N GLU A 120 18.87 4.98 0.21
CA GLU A 120 18.94 4.44 1.57
C GLU A 120 17.62 3.78 1.98
N ILE A 121 16.49 4.45 1.74
CA ILE A 121 15.15 3.89 1.98
C ILE A 121 14.94 2.61 1.17
N TYR A 122 15.36 2.60 -0.09
CA TYR A 122 15.23 1.42 -0.96
C TYR A 122 16.04 0.23 -0.44
N ASP A 123 17.28 0.47 -0.02
CA ASP A 123 18.17 -0.55 0.56
C ASP A 123 17.59 -1.11 1.87
N ASP A 124 17.02 -0.24 2.72
CA ASP A 124 16.33 -0.64 3.95
C ASP A 124 15.09 -1.49 3.67
N LEU A 125 14.28 -1.10 2.68
CA LEU A 125 13.11 -1.86 2.28
C LEU A 125 13.47 -3.26 1.77
N ILE A 126 14.51 -3.39 0.96
CA ILE A 126 15.02 -4.69 0.52
C ILE A 126 15.48 -5.52 1.72
N SER A 127 16.25 -4.90 2.63
CA SER A 127 16.75 -5.56 3.85
C SER A 127 15.62 -6.04 4.74
N TYR A 128 14.59 -5.19 4.94
CA TYR A 128 13.38 -5.53 5.67
C TYR A 128 12.62 -6.70 5.00
N LYS A 129 12.37 -6.62 3.71
CA LYS A 129 11.62 -7.66 2.98
C LYS A 129 12.28 -9.03 3.08
N LEU A 130 13.60 -9.07 3.11
CA LEU A 130 14.37 -10.30 3.25
C LEU A 130 14.49 -10.83 4.68
N SER A 131 14.44 -9.94 5.68
CA SER A 131 14.66 -10.31 7.09
C SER A 131 13.41 -10.26 7.97
N GLY A 132 12.47 -9.39 7.66
CA GLY A 132 11.34 -9.05 8.53
C GLY A 132 11.73 -8.17 9.74
N ASP A 133 12.98 -7.68 9.81
CA ASP A 133 13.44 -6.84 10.91
C ASP A 133 12.89 -5.42 10.77
N ILE A 134 12.06 -5.03 11.75
CA ILE A 134 11.37 -3.74 11.74
C ILE A 134 12.29 -2.53 12.00
N SER A 135 13.54 -2.74 12.40
CA SER A 135 14.50 -1.65 12.57
C SER A 135 14.79 -0.94 11.25
N TYR A 136 14.83 -1.67 10.14
CA TYR A 136 14.95 -1.10 8.80
C TYR A 136 13.76 -0.20 8.44
N LEU A 137 12.53 -0.58 8.82
CA LEU A 137 11.35 0.25 8.58
C LEU A 137 11.41 1.56 9.36
N ARG A 138 11.89 1.50 10.61
CA ARG A 138 12.07 2.70 11.44
C ARG A 138 13.11 3.66 10.85
N HIS A 139 14.19 3.13 10.26
CA HIS A 139 15.21 3.93 9.60
C HIS A 139 14.68 4.53 8.29
N ALA A 140 13.89 3.78 7.54
CA ALA A 140 13.27 4.21 6.28
C ALA A 140 12.12 5.22 6.45
N ASP A 141 11.57 5.41 7.66
CA ASP A 141 10.41 6.28 7.90
C ASP A 141 10.71 7.75 7.54
N THR A 142 9.78 8.35 6.80
CA THR A 142 9.82 9.77 6.40
C THR A 142 8.47 10.45 6.63
N GLU A 143 8.50 11.73 6.97
CA GLU A 143 7.28 12.51 7.12
C GLU A 143 6.63 12.76 5.74
N LYS A 144 5.33 12.53 5.64
CA LYS A 144 4.57 12.72 4.40
C LYS A 144 4.58 14.19 3.94
N ASP A 145 4.55 15.10 4.89
CA ASP A 145 4.63 16.55 4.69
C ASP A 145 5.86 16.97 3.87
N GLU A 146 7.00 16.33 4.11
CA GLU A 146 8.24 16.56 3.35
C GLU A 146 8.04 16.25 1.86
N ALA A 147 7.50 15.07 1.56
CA ALA A 147 7.28 14.64 0.18
C ALA A 147 6.29 15.57 -0.55
N LEU A 148 5.19 15.94 0.09
CA LEU A 148 4.15 16.77 -0.50
C LEU A 148 4.58 18.23 -0.69
N LYS A 149 5.52 18.75 0.10
CA LYS A 149 5.95 20.15 0.04
C LYS A 149 7.28 20.37 -0.65
N GLU A 150 8.20 19.40 -0.58
CA GLU A 150 9.60 19.59 -1.00
C GLU A 150 9.94 18.81 -2.27
N ILE A 151 9.24 17.69 -2.54
CA ILE A 151 9.47 16.86 -3.73
C ILE A 151 8.53 17.28 -4.85
N LEU A 152 7.23 17.31 -4.58
CA LEU A 152 6.22 17.68 -5.57
C LEU A 152 6.23 19.19 -5.82
N SER A 153 6.16 19.59 -7.09
CA SER A 153 6.34 20.99 -7.49
C SER A 153 5.15 21.90 -7.11
N GLY A 154 3.97 21.32 -6.84
CA GLY A 154 2.75 22.06 -6.53
C GLY A 154 2.17 22.84 -7.72
N GLY A 155 1.19 23.72 -7.45
CA GLY A 155 0.56 24.53 -8.48
C GLY A 155 -0.32 23.75 -9.45
N TYR A 156 -0.74 22.53 -9.10
CA TYR A 156 -1.61 21.69 -9.91
C TYR A 156 -2.97 22.35 -10.13
N THR A 157 -3.47 22.26 -11.35
CA THR A 157 -4.82 22.71 -11.74
C THR A 157 -5.81 21.55 -11.76
N ALA A 158 -5.29 20.33 -11.94
CA ALA A 158 -6.09 19.12 -11.94
C ALA A 158 -5.46 18.01 -11.06
N TYR A 159 -6.31 17.10 -10.58
CA TYR A 159 -5.93 15.93 -9.78
C TYR A 159 -6.72 14.69 -10.21
N ALA A 160 -6.05 13.57 -10.36
CA ALA A 160 -6.69 12.28 -10.54
C ALA A 160 -6.33 11.36 -9.36
N ASP A 161 -7.35 10.88 -8.63
CA ASP A 161 -7.21 9.96 -7.50
C ASP A 161 -7.71 8.58 -7.89
N LEU A 162 -6.77 7.71 -8.24
CA LEU A 162 -7.08 6.33 -8.59
C LEU A 162 -6.96 5.49 -7.32
N GLY A 163 -8.14 5.12 -6.76
CA GLY A 163 -8.28 4.54 -5.43
C GLY A 163 -8.59 5.60 -4.37
N ALA A 164 -9.63 6.41 -4.61
CA ALA A 164 -9.97 7.58 -3.79
C ALA A 164 -10.60 7.23 -2.43
N TYR A 165 -10.90 5.95 -2.18
CA TYR A 165 -11.50 5.47 -0.93
C TYR A 165 -12.67 6.34 -0.47
N ASN A 166 -12.60 6.97 0.69
CA ASN A 166 -13.63 7.86 1.23
C ASN A 166 -13.35 9.35 1.00
N GLY A 167 -12.37 9.69 0.14
CA GLY A 167 -11.96 11.06 -0.16
C GLY A 167 -10.93 11.64 0.84
N ASP A 168 -10.26 10.81 1.63
CA ASP A 168 -9.20 11.26 2.55
C ASP A 168 -8.03 11.88 1.79
N THR A 169 -7.56 11.26 0.71
CA THR A 169 -6.49 11.78 -0.15
C THR A 169 -6.93 12.98 -0.99
N LEU A 170 -8.21 13.07 -1.40
CA LEU A 170 -8.74 14.29 -2.01
C LEU A 170 -8.68 15.47 -1.04
N ARG A 171 -9.11 15.25 0.20
CA ARG A 171 -9.09 16.29 1.25
C ARG A 171 -7.67 16.76 1.52
N GLU A 172 -6.73 15.83 1.60
CA GLU A 172 -5.32 16.12 1.77
C GLU A 172 -4.78 16.94 0.58
N SER A 173 -4.99 16.47 -0.66
CA SER A 173 -4.49 17.14 -1.88
C SER A 173 -5.06 18.55 -2.05
N LEU A 174 -6.33 18.78 -1.73
CA LEU A 174 -6.94 20.12 -1.76
C LEU A 174 -6.36 21.05 -0.68
N ALA A 175 -5.95 20.51 0.47
CA ALA A 175 -5.31 21.30 1.52
C ALA A 175 -3.88 21.71 1.15
N TYR A 176 -3.11 20.83 0.51
CA TYR A 176 -1.73 21.12 0.06
C TYR A 176 -1.70 21.94 -1.24
N TYR A 177 -2.64 21.71 -2.16
CA TYR A 177 -2.64 22.27 -3.51
C TYR A 177 -3.96 23.00 -3.80
N PRO A 178 -4.16 24.19 -3.23
CA PRO A 178 -5.42 24.92 -3.33
C PRO A 178 -5.70 25.48 -4.73
N THR A 179 -4.79 25.27 -5.68
CA THR A 179 -4.98 25.63 -7.10
C THR A 179 -5.76 24.61 -7.91
N ILE A 180 -5.99 23.40 -7.37
CA ILE A 180 -6.76 22.34 -8.03
C ILE A 180 -8.21 22.83 -8.24
N ARG A 181 -8.72 22.65 -9.46
CA ARG A 181 -10.08 23.03 -9.89
C ARG A 181 -10.84 21.86 -10.52
N ARG A 182 -10.14 20.80 -10.94
CA ARG A 182 -10.74 19.62 -11.57
C ARG A 182 -10.19 18.35 -10.94
N ILE A 183 -11.09 17.43 -10.59
CA ILE A 183 -10.73 16.15 -9.97
C ILE A 183 -11.48 15.02 -10.67
N THR A 184 -10.77 13.93 -10.97
CA THR A 184 -11.39 12.63 -11.27
C THR A 184 -11.01 11.64 -10.19
N ALA A 185 -12.00 10.97 -9.59
CA ALA A 185 -11.81 10.08 -8.45
C ALA A 185 -12.42 8.69 -8.72
N PHE A 186 -11.62 7.64 -8.68
CA PHE A 186 -12.05 6.25 -8.89
C PHE A 186 -12.18 5.52 -7.55
N GLU A 187 -13.33 4.89 -7.30
CA GLU A 187 -13.57 4.04 -6.13
C GLU A 187 -14.60 2.95 -6.45
N PRO A 188 -14.21 1.68 -6.58
CA PRO A 188 -15.10 0.61 -7.02
C PRO A 188 -16.04 0.05 -5.94
N SER A 189 -15.77 0.31 -4.67
CA SER A 189 -16.60 -0.18 -3.57
C SER A 189 -17.82 0.71 -3.36
N ALA A 190 -19.01 0.21 -3.62
CA ALA A 190 -20.25 0.98 -3.47
C ALA A 190 -20.42 1.60 -2.08
N LYS A 191 -19.99 0.89 -1.01
CA LYS A 191 -20.05 1.40 0.36
C LYS A 191 -19.10 2.57 0.58
N THR A 192 -17.89 2.49 0.03
CA THR A 192 -16.85 3.50 0.18
C THR A 192 -17.12 4.66 -0.76
N PHE A 193 -17.59 4.38 -1.98
CA PHE A 193 -18.02 5.36 -2.96
C PHE A 193 -19.15 6.28 -2.42
N ALA A 194 -20.12 5.71 -1.69
CA ALA A 194 -21.14 6.52 -1.03
C ALA A 194 -20.58 7.52 0.00
N LYS A 195 -19.45 7.20 0.64
CA LYS A 195 -18.77 8.14 1.54
C LYS A 195 -17.96 9.18 0.76
N LEU A 196 -17.33 8.76 -0.33
CA LEU A 196 -16.62 9.65 -1.25
C LEU A 196 -17.58 10.71 -1.79
N THR A 197 -18.72 10.30 -2.36
CA THR A 197 -19.73 11.25 -2.91
C THR A 197 -20.29 12.17 -1.84
N ALA A 198 -20.61 11.65 -0.64
CA ALA A 198 -21.04 12.50 0.47
C ALA A 198 -20.00 13.56 0.87
N TYR A 199 -18.70 13.28 0.71
CA TYR A 199 -17.66 14.28 0.91
C TYR A 199 -17.56 15.24 -0.28
N THR A 200 -17.53 14.73 -1.52
CA THR A 200 -17.36 15.58 -2.72
C THR A 200 -18.51 16.58 -2.90
N ASP A 201 -19.73 16.21 -2.49
CA ASP A 201 -20.90 17.11 -2.48
C ASP A 201 -20.72 18.32 -1.54
N THR A 202 -19.76 18.28 -0.62
CA THR A 202 -19.45 19.42 0.29
C THR A 202 -18.32 20.31 -0.22
N VAL A 203 -17.63 19.92 -1.30
CA VAL A 203 -16.49 20.67 -1.83
C VAL A 203 -16.96 21.72 -2.82
N GLU A 204 -16.68 22.98 -2.54
CA GLU A 204 -17.08 24.11 -3.38
C GLU A 204 -15.91 24.58 -4.26
N GLY A 205 -16.23 25.09 -5.46
CA GLY A 205 -15.26 25.70 -6.38
C GLY A 205 -14.30 24.73 -7.08
N VAL A 206 -14.58 23.43 -7.02
CA VAL A 206 -13.84 22.36 -7.69
C VAL A 206 -14.84 21.48 -8.45
N GLU A 207 -14.56 21.23 -9.73
CA GLU A 207 -15.31 20.27 -10.54
C GLU A 207 -14.83 18.86 -10.21
N ILE A 208 -15.68 18.00 -9.66
CA ILE A 208 -15.33 16.64 -9.25
C ILE A 208 -16.14 15.61 -10.02
N HIS A 209 -15.44 14.76 -10.77
CA HIS A 209 -15.99 13.59 -11.43
C HIS A 209 -15.67 12.33 -10.62
N ALA A 210 -16.64 11.85 -9.83
CA ALA A 210 -16.47 10.61 -9.06
C ALA A 210 -16.98 9.42 -9.88
N CYS A 211 -16.12 8.41 -10.05
CA CYS A 211 -16.34 7.21 -10.85
C CYS A 211 -16.48 5.97 -9.96
N PRO A 212 -17.64 5.27 -9.95
CA PRO A 212 -17.81 4.01 -9.22
C PRO A 212 -17.14 2.84 -9.96
N LEU A 213 -15.88 3.00 -10.36
CA LEU A 213 -15.14 2.14 -11.26
C LEU A 213 -13.79 1.75 -10.67
N CYS A 214 -13.27 0.57 -11.05
CA CYS A 214 -11.84 0.31 -10.88
C CYS A 214 -11.04 1.09 -11.92
N ALA A 215 -9.93 1.68 -11.53
CA ALA A 215 -8.97 2.22 -12.51
C ALA A 215 -8.24 1.06 -13.19
N TRP A 216 -8.25 1.06 -14.52
CA TRP A 216 -7.77 -0.05 -15.35
C TRP A 216 -7.20 0.46 -16.68
N ASN A 217 -6.79 -0.45 -17.58
CA ASN A 217 -6.26 -0.06 -18.90
C ASN A 217 -7.31 -0.01 -20.03
N LYS A 218 -8.54 -0.44 -19.77
CA LYS A 218 -9.65 -0.47 -20.74
C LYS A 218 -10.99 -0.61 -20.02
N THR A 219 -12.07 -0.37 -20.75
CA THR A 219 -13.44 -0.63 -20.27
C THR A 219 -13.70 -2.13 -20.26
N GLU A 220 -13.87 -2.71 -19.09
CA GLU A 220 -14.27 -4.12 -18.92
C GLU A 220 -14.87 -4.38 -17.54
N THR A 221 -15.40 -5.58 -17.32
CA THR A 221 -15.87 -6.05 -16.02
C THR A 221 -14.85 -7.01 -15.43
N VAL A 222 -14.38 -6.74 -14.23
CA VAL A 222 -13.43 -7.59 -13.49
C VAL A 222 -14.07 -8.22 -12.26
N ILE A 223 -13.44 -9.25 -11.73
CA ILE A 223 -13.83 -9.87 -10.47
C ILE A 223 -13.01 -9.26 -9.34
N LEU A 224 -13.69 -8.72 -8.33
CA LEU A 224 -13.10 -8.20 -7.11
C LEU A 224 -13.31 -9.17 -5.96
N THR A 225 -12.28 -9.34 -5.15
CA THR A 225 -12.37 -10.05 -3.86
C THR A 225 -12.26 -9.01 -2.75
N ASP A 226 -13.34 -8.81 -2.02
CA ASP A 226 -13.36 -7.93 -0.84
C ASP A 226 -12.60 -8.64 0.30
N GLY A 227 -11.40 -8.17 0.62
CA GLY A 227 -10.62 -8.63 1.76
C GLY A 227 -11.15 -8.09 3.09
N ALA A 228 -10.55 -8.51 4.18
CA ALA A 228 -10.82 -7.93 5.49
C ALA A 228 -10.18 -6.53 5.60
N GLY A 229 -10.97 -5.52 5.99
CA GLY A 229 -10.49 -4.15 6.16
C GLY A 229 -10.62 -3.29 4.90
N ARG A 230 -9.52 -2.66 4.46
CA ARG A 230 -9.49 -1.76 3.30
C ARG A 230 -9.22 -2.48 1.97
N ASN A 231 -8.73 -3.71 2.01
CA ASN A 231 -8.16 -4.41 0.87
C ASN A 231 -9.26 -5.03 -0.01
N THR A 232 -9.45 -4.47 -1.19
CA THR A 232 -10.26 -5.06 -2.26
C THR A 232 -9.32 -5.35 -3.42
N THR A 233 -9.10 -6.62 -3.77
CA THR A 233 -8.15 -7.01 -4.82
C THR A 233 -8.85 -7.43 -6.09
N ILE A 234 -8.24 -7.14 -7.24
CA ILE A 234 -8.69 -7.66 -8.54
C ILE A 234 -8.17 -9.09 -8.69
N GLY A 235 -9.08 -10.04 -8.88
CA GLY A 235 -8.78 -11.44 -9.11
C GLY A 235 -9.78 -12.37 -8.44
N GLY A 236 -9.94 -13.53 -8.99
CA GLY A 236 -10.87 -14.56 -8.55
C GLY A 236 -11.42 -15.32 -9.74
N THR A 237 -11.90 -16.55 -9.51
CA THR A 237 -12.39 -17.43 -10.58
C THR A 237 -13.92 -17.47 -10.69
N SER A 238 -14.63 -16.93 -9.68
CA SER A 238 -16.12 -16.93 -9.68
C SER A 238 -16.66 -15.98 -8.60
N VAL A 239 -17.83 -15.40 -8.88
CA VAL A 239 -18.60 -14.56 -7.93
C VAL A 239 -19.13 -15.45 -6.78
N GLY A 240 -19.05 -14.98 -5.55
CA GLY A 240 -19.53 -15.69 -4.38
C GLY A 240 -18.78 -15.34 -3.08
N LYS A 241 -18.46 -16.34 -2.30
CA LYS A 241 -17.59 -16.20 -1.12
C LYS A 241 -16.39 -17.13 -1.27
N THR A 242 -15.22 -16.65 -0.89
CA THR A 242 -14.03 -17.50 -0.78
C THR A 242 -14.19 -18.51 0.35
N LYS A 243 -13.31 -19.53 0.42
CA LYS A 243 -13.26 -20.47 1.55
C LYS A 243 -13.13 -19.76 2.91
N ASN A 244 -12.47 -18.60 2.94
CA ASN A 244 -12.29 -17.78 4.13
C ASN A 244 -13.41 -16.74 4.35
N GLY A 245 -14.51 -16.84 3.59
CA GLY A 245 -15.69 -15.98 3.75
C GLY A 245 -15.59 -14.59 3.10
N ALA A 246 -14.50 -14.27 2.42
CA ALA A 246 -14.37 -13.01 1.67
C ALA A 246 -15.39 -12.97 0.53
N LYS A 247 -16.02 -11.81 0.35
CA LYS A 247 -17.05 -11.61 -0.68
C LYS A 247 -16.37 -11.38 -2.04
N VAL A 248 -16.79 -12.13 -3.04
CA VAL A 248 -16.34 -11.97 -4.42
C VAL A 248 -17.48 -11.40 -5.26
N ARG A 249 -17.23 -10.31 -5.94
CA ARG A 249 -18.20 -9.58 -6.76
C ARG A 249 -17.58 -9.13 -8.08
N THR A 250 -18.40 -8.78 -9.04
CA THR A 250 -17.95 -8.08 -10.25
C THR A 250 -17.88 -6.59 -10.01
N SER A 251 -17.01 -5.91 -10.72
CA SER A 251 -16.94 -4.45 -10.79
C SER A 251 -16.63 -4.02 -12.22
N GLU A 252 -17.23 -2.92 -12.62
CA GLU A 252 -16.86 -2.25 -13.85
C GLU A 252 -15.53 -1.53 -13.68
N CYS A 253 -14.74 -1.51 -14.74
CA CYS A 253 -13.45 -0.85 -14.82
C CYS A 253 -13.39 0.08 -16.02
N ASP A 254 -12.57 1.11 -15.92
CA ASP A 254 -12.24 1.93 -17.06
C ASP A 254 -10.86 2.58 -16.94
N ALA A 255 -10.35 3.08 -18.07
CA ALA A 255 -9.11 3.83 -18.13
C ALA A 255 -9.35 5.30 -17.75
N LEU A 256 -8.37 5.92 -17.08
CA LEU A 256 -8.40 7.38 -16.82
C LEU A 256 -8.51 8.16 -18.14
N ASP A 257 -7.85 7.67 -19.18
CA ASP A 257 -7.85 8.23 -20.54
C ASP A 257 -9.27 8.36 -21.14
N ASN A 258 -10.26 7.61 -20.66
CA ASN A 258 -11.64 7.64 -21.14
C ASN A 258 -12.56 8.53 -20.28
N GLN A 259 -12.15 8.87 -19.07
CA GLN A 259 -13.04 9.50 -18.09
C GLN A 259 -12.96 11.03 -18.10
N ASN A 260 -11.86 11.61 -18.55
CA ASN A 260 -11.70 13.06 -18.58
C ASN A 260 -10.68 13.52 -19.62
N ASP A 261 -10.83 14.75 -20.11
CA ASP A 261 -9.84 15.42 -20.92
C ASP A 261 -9.11 16.47 -20.08
N TYR A 262 -7.87 16.19 -19.74
CA TYR A 262 -6.97 17.06 -18.98
C TYR A 262 -5.98 17.83 -19.85
N THR A 263 -6.12 17.81 -21.18
CA THR A 263 -5.13 18.38 -22.10
C THR A 263 -4.71 19.79 -21.71
N GLY A 264 -3.41 19.98 -21.47
CA GLY A 264 -2.81 21.27 -21.09
C GLY A 264 -2.89 21.64 -19.61
N GLU A 265 -3.32 20.72 -18.75
CA GLU A 265 -3.34 20.93 -17.30
C GLU A 265 -1.98 20.63 -16.66
N LYS A 266 -1.69 21.26 -15.51
CA LYS A 266 -0.69 20.78 -14.59
C LYS A 266 -1.36 19.77 -13.66
N LEU A 267 -1.01 18.49 -13.83
CA LEU A 267 -1.78 17.37 -13.32
C LEU A 267 -0.97 16.58 -12.26
N LEU A 268 -1.59 16.32 -11.13
CA LEU A 268 -1.12 15.32 -10.17
C LEU A 268 -1.98 14.06 -10.32
N ILE A 269 -1.37 12.88 -10.43
CA ILE A 269 -2.08 11.59 -10.43
C ILE A 269 -1.60 10.75 -9.26
N LYS A 270 -2.52 10.24 -8.43
CA LYS A 270 -2.24 9.26 -7.40
C LYS A 270 -2.73 7.87 -7.84
N TYR A 271 -1.87 6.88 -7.69
CA TYR A 271 -2.16 5.46 -7.92
C TYR A 271 -2.05 4.69 -6.60
N ASP A 272 -3.18 4.20 -6.10
CA ASP A 272 -3.28 3.38 -4.90
C ASP A 272 -4.50 2.46 -5.06
N VAL A 273 -4.38 1.51 -5.99
CA VAL A 273 -5.49 0.75 -6.57
C VAL A 273 -5.43 -0.75 -6.24
N GLU A 274 -4.84 -1.06 -5.09
CA GLU A 274 -4.86 -2.38 -4.46
C GLU A 274 -4.35 -3.50 -5.42
N GLY A 275 -3.21 -3.24 -6.07
CA GLY A 275 -2.49 -4.16 -6.93
C GLY A 275 -2.84 -4.07 -8.43
N ALA A 276 -3.57 -3.03 -8.84
CA ALA A 276 -3.88 -2.74 -10.25
C ALA A 276 -3.05 -1.56 -10.81
N GLU A 277 -1.98 -1.16 -10.13
CA GLU A 277 -1.18 0.02 -10.48
C GLU A 277 -0.61 -0.09 -11.90
N TYR A 278 -0.16 -1.27 -12.30
CA TYR A 278 0.38 -1.51 -13.64
C TYR A 278 -0.67 -1.24 -14.73
N GLU A 279 -1.86 -1.80 -14.58
CA GLU A 279 -2.97 -1.63 -15.50
C GLU A 279 -3.50 -0.19 -15.50
N ALA A 280 -3.59 0.44 -14.33
CA ALA A 280 -4.03 1.84 -14.19
C ALA A 280 -3.05 2.81 -14.86
N LEU A 281 -1.73 2.60 -14.73
CA LEU A 281 -0.70 3.34 -15.46
C LEU A 281 -0.86 3.19 -16.98
N GLN A 282 -1.10 1.97 -17.48
CA GLN A 282 -1.37 1.74 -18.90
C GLN A 282 -2.61 2.50 -19.39
N GLY A 283 -3.66 2.59 -18.54
CA GLY A 283 -4.91 3.30 -18.84
C GLY A 283 -4.82 4.81 -18.71
N SER A 284 -3.65 5.34 -18.37
CA SER A 284 -3.41 6.78 -18.18
C SER A 284 -2.41 7.35 -19.18
N LEU A 285 -1.90 6.56 -20.12
CA LEU A 285 -0.77 6.93 -20.98
C LEU A 285 -1.03 8.16 -21.83
N ARG A 286 -2.23 8.33 -22.38
CA ARG A 286 -2.61 9.51 -23.16
C ARG A 286 -2.67 10.75 -22.26
N THR A 287 -3.29 10.62 -21.12
CA THR A 287 -3.40 11.69 -20.11
C THR A 287 -2.04 12.12 -19.62
N ILE A 288 -1.14 11.18 -19.28
CA ILE A 288 0.24 11.46 -18.85
C ILE A 288 0.99 12.27 -19.90
N ARG A 289 0.93 11.86 -21.18
CA ARG A 289 1.68 12.50 -22.27
C ARG A 289 1.12 13.84 -22.74
N ALA A 290 -0.15 14.11 -22.47
CA ALA A 290 -0.81 15.35 -22.91
C ALA A 290 -0.69 16.49 -21.90
N ASN A 291 -0.09 16.25 -20.73
CA ASN A 291 -0.08 17.16 -19.59
C ASN A 291 1.31 17.30 -18.95
N GLU A 292 1.48 18.38 -18.17
CA GLU A 292 2.58 18.47 -17.22
C GLU A 292 2.21 17.62 -15.99
N THR A 293 2.63 16.33 -16.01
CA THR A 293 2.15 15.34 -15.05
C THR A 293 3.21 15.00 -14.02
N GLU A 294 2.81 15.05 -12.74
CA GLU A 294 3.54 14.44 -11.62
C GLU A 294 2.69 13.35 -10.99
N MET A 295 3.34 12.40 -10.29
CA MET A 295 2.62 11.22 -9.77
C MET A 295 3.03 10.87 -8.35
N ILE A 296 2.09 10.25 -7.63
CA ILE A 296 2.31 9.49 -6.40
C ILE A 296 1.86 8.06 -6.68
N VAL A 297 2.77 7.08 -6.59
CA VAL A 297 2.48 5.69 -6.94
C VAL A 297 2.81 4.77 -5.78
N SER A 298 1.83 4.05 -5.28
CA SER A 298 2.01 3.05 -4.21
C SER A 298 2.78 1.83 -4.72
N LEU A 299 3.83 1.42 -4.00
CA LEU A 299 4.75 0.33 -4.39
C LEU A 299 4.70 -0.88 -3.46
N TYR A 300 3.63 -1.07 -2.69
CA TYR A 300 3.60 -2.07 -1.62
C TYR A 300 2.58 -3.19 -1.80
N HIS A 301 1.76 -3.17 -2.83
CA HIS A 301 0.67 -4.15 -2.99
C HIS A 301 1.17 -5.52 -3.45
N LYS A 302 2.10 -5.56 -4.39
CA LYS A 302 2.75 -6.80 -4.86
C LYS A 302 4.26 -6.73 -4.64
N SER A 303 4.89 -7.87 -4.44
CA SER A 303 6.35 -7.93 -4.23
C SER A 303 7.16 -7.33 -5.39
N GLY A 304 6.67 -7.49 -6.61
CA GLY A 304 7.31 -6.94 -7.82
C GLY A 304 7.12 -5.45 -8.03
N ASP A 305 6.13 -4.81 -7.38
CA ASP A 305 5.80 -3.39 -7.60
C ASP A 305 6.98 -2.48 -7.27
N LEU A 306 7.80 -2.89 -6.29
CA LEU A 306 8.98 -2.15 -5.84
C LEU A 306 10.03 -1.91 -6.95
N PHE A 307 10.02 -2.73 -8.01
CA PHE A 307 10.93 -2.55 -9.14
C PHE A 307 10.21 -2.46 -10.51
N SER A 308 9.09 -3.15 -10.69
CA SER A 308 8.41 -3.16 -12.00
C SER A 308 7.75 -1.83 -12.32
N LEU A 309 7.09 -1.20 -11.34
CA LEU A 309 6.44 0.09 -11.54
C LEU A 309 7.42 1.24 -11.76
N PRO A 310 8.51 1.41 -10.95
CA PRO A 310 9.52 2.43 -11.23
C PRO A 310 10.17 2.29 -12.61
N LEU A 311 10.48 1.06 -13.07
CA LEU A 311 11.03 0.82 -14.39
C LEU A 311 10.05 1.21 -15.51
N MET A 312 8.78 0.80 -15.38
CA MET A 312 7.74 1.19 -16.33
C MET A 312 7.55 2.70 -16.39
N ILE A 313 7.52 3.37 -15.23
CA ILE A 313 7.36 4.82 -15.16
C ILE A 313 8.55 5.53 -15.81
N HIS A 314 9.76 5.08 -15.57
CA HIS A 314 10.95 5.63 -16.24
C HIS A 314 10.90 5.46 -17.77
N GLU A 315 10.34 4.37 -18.28
CA GLU A 315 10.14 4.18 -19.72
C GLU A 315 9.07 5.13 -20.30
N ILE A 316 8.02 5.43 -19.54
CA ILE A 316 6.95 6.36 -19.94
C ILE A 316 7.41 7.82 -19.85
N MET A 317 8.20 8.15 -18.82
CA MET A 317 8.59 9.50 -18.42
C MET A 317 10.10 9.57 -18.12
N PRO A 318 10.98 9.40 -19.13
CA PRO A 318 12.42 9.22 -18.91
C PRO A 318 13.13 10.47 -18.35
N ASP A 319 12.54 11.65 -18.52
CA ASP A 319 13.10 12.93 -18.04
C ASP A 319 12.67 13.28 -16.62
N HIS A 320 11.78 12.48 -15.99
CA HIS A 320 11.30 12.72 -14.64
C HIS A 320 12.21 12.07 -13.61
N LYS A 321 12.31 12.74 -12.47
CA LYS A 321 13.02 12.25 -11.29
C LYS A 321 12.14 11.34 -10.46
N LEU A 322 12.73 10.28 -9.93
CA LEU A 322 12.06 9.28 -9.11
C LEU A 322 12.53 9.41 -7.65
N TYR A 323 11.63 9.79 -6.74
CA TYR A 323 11.91 9.87 -5.32
C TYR A 323 11.11 8.81 -4.58
N LEU A 324 11.77 8.01 -3.77
CA LEU A 324 11.12 7.01 -2.94
C LEU A 324 10.98 7.53 -1.50
N ARG A 325 9.77 7.44 -0.96
CA ARG A 325 9.52 7.72 0.47
C ARG A 325 8.65 6.60 1.06
N LYS A 326 8.92 6.27 2.30
CA LYS A 326 8.11 5.36 3.08
C LYS A 326 7.59 6.11 4.29
N HIS A 327 6.28 6.14 4.48
CA HIS A 327 5.67 6.82 5.62
C HIS A 327 5.49 5.84 6.79
N PRO A 328 5.39 6.34 8.03
CA PRO A 328 5.34 5.49 9.21
C PRO A 328 4.22 4.44 9.15
N TYR A 329 4.60 3.20 8.94
CA TYR A 329 3.74 2.03 8.93
C TYR A 329 4.57 0.76 9.17
N VAL A 330 4.06 -0.18 9.98
CA VAL A 330 4.60 -1.54 10.09
C VAL A 330 3.46 -2.50 9.78
N PRO A 331 3.61 -3.47 8.85
CA PRO A 331 4.77 -3.79 8.00
C PRO A 331 5.07 -2.71 6.93
N ALA A 332 5.81 -3.04 5.89
CA ALA A 332 6.26 -2.12 4.84
C ALA A 332 5.11 -1.69 3.89
N TRP A 333 4.10 -1.07 4.43
CA TRP A 333 3.02 -0.41 3.70
C TRP A 333 3.27 1.10 3.67
N ASP A 334 2.49 1.83 2.87
CA ASP A 334 2.67 3.27 2.64
C ASP A 334 4.06 3.63 2.08
N ILE A 335 4.51 2.80 1.12
CA ILE A 335 5.69 3.04 0.29
C ILE A 335 5.23 3.73 -0.99
N ASN A 336 5.72 4.93 -1.24
CA ASN A 336 5.28 5.77 -2.35
C ASN A 336 6.46 6.21 -3.22
N LEU A 337 6.30 6.07 -4.53
CA LEU A 337 7.17 6.70 -5.53
C LEU A 337 6.56 8.04 -5.92
N TYR A 338 7.33 9.10 -5.74
CA TYR A 338 7.02 10.45 -6.18
C TYR A 338 7.77 10.71 -7.48
N VAL A 339 7.02 11.03 -8.53
CA VAL A 339 7.53 11.23 -9.90
C VAL A 339 7.33 12.69 -10.27
N CYS A 340 8.39 13.43 -10.48
CA CYS A 340 8.35 14.87 -10.76
C CYS A 340 9.40 15.31 -11.77
N LEU A 341 9.19 16.49 -12.36
CA LEU A 341 10.05 17.09 -13.38
C LEU A 341 11.44 17.51 -12.84
#